data_5ef0177ba836e17957318d24eaf1dd11
#
_entry.id   5ef0177ba836e17957318d24eaf1dd11
#
_cell.length_a   1.000
_cell.length_b   1.000
_cell.length_c   1.000
_cell.angle_alpha   90.00
_cell.angle_beta   90.00
_cell.angle_gamma   90.00
#
_symmetry.space_group_name_H-M   'P 1'
#
loop_
_entity.id
_entity.type
_entity.pdbx_description
1 polymer ?
#
loop_
_entity_poly.entity_id
_entity_poly.type
_entity_poly.pdbx_seq_one_letter_code
_entity_poly.pdbx_strand_id
1 'polypeptide(L)'
;MVLTNKKINFLGDSITEGVGTSAPENIYLNVIKAECNLAEARNYGISCTRIARQADEFEYGHPFCDRYKSMDDDADSIVIFGGTNDYGHGTAPIGAFEDRSEDTYYGAWHVLLRGLIEKYPEAVIVVMTPLHRCMEEVPSIGNGKPLKVYIDILKEVCEYYAVPVLDLYATSGIQPDVPVIRETYMPDGIHPNNAGNRLIASRLMGFLKAL
;
A
#
# COMPACT_ATOMS: atom_id res chain seq x y z
N MET A 1 -14.21 7.57 -11.66
CA MET A 1 -14.85 6.39 -12.33
C MET A 1 -16.09 5.89 -11.60
N VAL A 2 -16.98 5.12 -12.28
CA VAL A 2 -18.11 4.44 -11.61
C VAL A 2 -17.60 3.14 -10.99
N LEU A 3 -17.87 2.94 -9.70
CA LEU A 3 -17.35 1.78 -8.95
C LEU A 3 -18.32 0.58 -8.93
N THR A 4 -19.62 0.80 -9.14
CA THR A 4 -20.64 -0.27 -9.11
C THR A 4 -20.31 -1.40 -10.09
N ASN A 5 -20.39 -2.65 -9.62
CA ASN A 5 -20.06 -3.87 -10.36
C ASN A 5 -18.60 -4.01 -10.82
N LYS A 6 -17.68 -3.18 -10.31
CA LYS A 6 -16.26 -3.30 -10.61
C LYS A 6 -15.58 -4.38 -9.76
N LYS A 7 -14.53 -4.99 -10.32
CA LYS A 7 -13.64 -5.94 -9.66
C LYS A 7 -12.33 -5.22 -9.35
N ILE A 8 -11.93 -5.18 -8.09
CA ILE A 8 -10.72 -4.48 -7.66
C ILE A 8 -9.80 -5.46 -6.94
N ASN A 9 -8.54 -5.55 -7.38
CA ASN A 9 -7.49 -6.27 -6.70
C ASN A 9 -6.75 -5.31 -5.76
N PHE A 10 -6.65 -5.67 -4.47
CA PHE A 10 -5.96 -4.90 -3.45
C PHE A 10 -4.68 -5.63 -3.04
N LEU A 11 -3.54 -5.19 -3.54
CA LEU A 11 -2.22 -5.69 -3.18
C LEU A 11 -1.68 -4.89 -1.99
N GLY A 12 -1.34 -5.59 -0.89
CA GLY A 12 -0.91 -4.89 0.30
C GLY A 12 -0.19 -5.78 1.32
N ASP A 13 0.06 -5.17 2.46
CA ASP A 13 0.66 -5.77 3.65
C ASP A 13 -0.38 -6.07 4.75
N SER A 14 0.03 -6.02 6.03
CA SER A 14 -0.83 -6.26 7.19
C SER A 14 -2.06 -5.35 7.27
N ILE A 15 -1.96 -4.11 6.80
CA ILE A 15 -3.09 -3.17 6.80
C ILE A 15 -4.16 -3.63 5.80
N THR A 16 -3.77 -4.09 4.64
CA THR A 16 -4.68 -4.65 3.62
C THR A 16 -5.20 -6.02 4.04
N GLU A 17 -4.38 -6.86 4.68
CA GLU A 17 -4.82 -8.13 5.26
C GLU A 17 -5.92 -7.92 6.31
N GLY A 18 -5.85 -6.81 7.08
CA GLY A 18 -6.88 -6.41 8.04
C GLY A 18 -6.42 -6.43 9.49
N VAL A 19 -5.11 -6.45 9.75
CA VAL A 19 -4.58 -6.32 11.11
C VAL A 19 -5.05 -5.01 11.73
N GLY A 20 -5.51 -5.08 12.99
CA GLY A 20 -6.09 -3.94 13.72
C GLY A 20 -7.62 -3.86 13.63
N THR A 21 -8.27 -4.59 12.71
CA THR A 21 -9.73 -4.64 12.61
C THR A 21 -10.32 -5.75 13.47
N SER A 22 -11.56 -5.55 13.92
CA SER A 22 -12.27 -6.54 14.77
C SER A 22 -12.92 -7.68 13.96
N ALA A 23 -13.13 -7.48 12.66
CA ALA A 23 -13.78 -8.44 11.77
C ALA A 23 -13.52 -8.08 10.29
N PRO A 24 -13.61 -9.05 9.37
CA PRO A 24 -13.29 -8.82 7.94
C PRO A 24 -14.10 -7.70 7.28
N GLU A 25 -15.36 -7.52 7.64
CA GLU A 25 -16.23 -6.46 7.10
C GLU A 25 -15.76 -5.05 7.44
N ASN A 26 -14.88 -4.89 8.43
CA ASN A 26 -14.31 -3.61 8.82
C ASN A 26 -12.99 -3.28 8.10
N ILE A 27 -12.44 -4.20 7.31
CA ILE A 27 -11.27 -3.91 6.47
C ILE A 27 -11.67 -2.92 5.38
N TYR A 28 -10.85 -1.91 5.14
CA TYR A 28 -11.16 -0.80 4.24
C TYR A 28 -11.68 -1.25 2.85
N LEU A 29 -11.13 -2.32 2.27
CA LEU A 29 -11.55 -2.82 0.96
C LEU A 29 -12.97 -3.44 1.02
N ASN A 30 -13.33 -4.11 2.11
CA ASN A 30 -14.67 -4.68 2.29
C ASN A 30 -15.71 -3.60 2.60
N VAL A 31 -15.32 -2.53 3.30
CA VAL A 31 -16.15 -1.32 3.45
C VAL A 31 -16.46 -0.72 2.07
N ILE A 32 -15.44 -0.56 1.22
CA ILE A 32 -15.61 -0.05 -0.16
C ILE A 32 -16.52 -0.99 -0.97
N LYS A 33 -16.32 -2.31 -0.86
CA LYS A 33 -17.16 -3.30 -1.53
C LYS A 33 -18.64 -3.10 -1.21
N ALA A 34 -18.95 -2.97 0.07
CA ALA A 34 -20.31 -2.80 0.54
C ALA A 34 -20.92 -1.44 0.12
N GLU A 35 -20.18 -0.34 0.33
CA GLU A 35 -20.69 1.01 0.06
C GLU A 35 -20.79 1.37 -1.42
N CYS A 36 -19.93 0.78 -2.27
CA CYS A 36 -19.91 1.04 -3.71
C CYS A 36 -20.55 -0.06 -4.54
N ASN A 37 -21.06 -1.14 -3.93
CA ASN A 37 -21.60 -2.33 -4.62
C ASN A 37 -20.60 -2.88 -5.64
N LEU A 38 -19.34 -3.10 -5.22
CA LEU A 38 -18.37 -3.75 -6.09
C LEU A 38 -18.79 -5.20 -6.37
N ALA A 39 -18.52 -5.71 -7.56
CA ALA A 39 -18.64 -7.12 -7.85
C ALA A 39 -17.67 -7.93 -6.98
N GLU A 40 -16.42 -7.48 -6.93
CA GLU A 40 -15.38 -8.12 -6.12
C GLU A 40 -14.42 -7.10 -5.52
N ALA A 41 -13.99 -7.36 -4.28
CA ALA A 41 -12.83 -6.74 -3.66
C ALA A 41 -11.90 -7.88 -3.22
N ARG A 42 -10.86 -8.14 -4.01
CA ARG A 42 -9.95 -9.27 -3.77
C ARG A 42 -8.80 -8.80 -2.91
N ASN A 43 -8.65 -9.44 -1.76
CA ASN A 43 -7.64 -9.10 -0.78
C ASN A 43 -6.35 -9.91 -1.02
N TYR A 44 -5.29 -9.25 -1.46
CA TYR A 44 -3.94 -9.79 -1.59
C TYR A 44 -3.00 -9.19 -0.51
N GLY A 45 -3.54 -8.85 0.66
CA GLY A 45 -2.77 -8.42 1.82
C GLY A 45 -2.07 -9.61 2.47
N ILE A 46 -0.77 -9.46 2.78
CA ILE A 46 0.00 -10.41 3.57
C ILE A 46 0.88 -9.61 4.54
N SER A 47 0.73 -9.89 5.82
CA SER A 47 1.48 -9.22 6.90
C SER A 47 2.98 -9.28 6.69
N CYS A 48 3.68 -8.23 7.12
CA CYS A 48 5.13 -8.10 7.10
C CYS A 48 5.77 -8.09 5.70
N THR A 49 5.00 -8.20 4.62
CA THR A 49 5.57 -8.20 3.27
C THR A 49 6.03 -6.82 2.83
N ARG A 50 7.02 -6.77 1.96
CA ARG A 50 7.73 -5.58 1.48
C ARG A 50 7.59 -5.44 -0.03
N ILE A 51 7.85 -4.24 -0.55
CA ILE A 51 7.89 -3.99 -1.99
C ILE A 51 9.08 -4.71 -2.60
N ALA A 52 10.27 -4.48 -2.02
CA ALA A 52 11.52 -5.04 -2.49
C ALA A 52 11.79 -6.47 -1.98
N ARG A 53 12.51 -7.24 -2.80
CA ARG A 53 13.08 -8.53 -2.38
C ARG A 53 14.14 -8.27 -1.32
N GLN A 54 14.12 -9.06 -0.25
CA GLN A 54 15.09 -8.94 0.82
C GLN A 54 16.28 -9.89 0.58
N ALA A 55 17.46 -9.47 1.02
CA ALA A 55 18.67 -10.29 0.90
C ALA A 55 18.61 -11.55 1.79
N ASP A 56 17.96 -11.44 2.94
CA ASP A 56 17.74 -12.57 3.84
C ASP A 56 16.49 -13.32 3.39
N GLU A 57 16.60 -14.65 3.23
CA GLU A 57 15.47 -15.57 3.06
C GLU A 57 14.63 -15.56 4.35
N PHE A 58 13.96 -14.44 4.61
CA PHE A 58 13.15 -14.32 5.81
C PHE A 58 11.80 -14.99 5.59
N GLU A 59 11.22 -15.47 6.66
CA GLU A 59 9.93 -16.18 6.79
C GLU A 59 8.74 -15.48 6.08
N TYR A 60 8.88 -14.23 5.68
CA TYR A 60 7.89 -13.40 4.98
C TYR A 60 8.28 -13.09 3.53
N GLY A 61 8.92 -14.03 2.86
CA GLY A 61 9.67 -13.90 1.62
C GLY A 61 8.89 -13.70 0.32
N HIS A 62 7.69 -13.10 0.35
CA HIS A 62 6.93 -12.84 -0.89
C HIS A 62 6.76 -11.34 -1.13
N PRO A 63 7.74 -10.66 -1.76
CA PRO A 63 7.67 -9.23 -2.05
C PRO A 63 6.54 -8.91 -3.03
N PHE A 64 6.06 -7.65 -3.00
CA PHE A 64 5.00 -7.20 -3.90
C PHE A 64 5.40 -7.36 -5.37
N CYS A 65 6.67 -7.12 -5.69
CA CYS A 65 7.21 -7.26 -7.05
C CYS A 65 7.16 -8.71 -7.59
N ASP A 66 6.91 -9.71 -6.74
CA ASP A 66 6.65 -11.09 -7.17
C ASP A 66 5.17 -11.44 -7.11
N ARG A 67 4.47 -11.04 -6.03
CA ARG A 67 3.09 -11.47 -5.76
C ARG A 67 2.06 -10.97 -6.76
N TYR A 68 2.28 -9.81 -7.38
CA TYR A 68 1.34 -9.28 -8.38
C TYR A 68 1.10 -10.25 -9.54
N LYS A 69 2.09 -11.12 -9.84
CA LYS A 69 2.02 -12.09 -10.95
C LYS A 69 0.91 -13.12 -10.76
N SER A 70 0.58 -13.45 -9.49
CA SER A 70 -0.45 -14.44 -9.14
C SER A 70 -1.84 -13.85 -8.87
N MET A 71 -2.02 -12.53 -9.00
CA MET A 71 -3.35 -11.91 -8.86
C MET A 71 -4.24 -12.23 -10.05
N ASP A 72 -5.56 -12.29 -9.82
CA ASP A 72 -6.56 -12.54 -10.86
C ASP A 72 -6.50 -11.52 -12.00
N ASP A 73 -6.57 -11.98 -13.24
CA ASP A 73 -6.31 -11.18 -14.44
C ASP A 73 -7.48 -10.27 -14.85
N ASP A 74 -8.69 -10.50 -14.34
CA ASP A 74 -9.92 -9.82 -14.76
C ASP A 74 -10.33 -8.63 -13.87
N ALA A 75 -9.34 -7.95 -13.29
CA ALA A 75 -9.59 -6.77 -12.47
C ALA A 75 -9.78 -5.50 -13.31
N ASP A 76 -10.80 -4.71 -12.96
CA ASP A 76 -11.01 -3.36 -13.53
C ASP A 76 -10.06 -2.31 -12.92
N SER A 77 -9.58 -2.56 -11.70
CA SER A 77 -8.65 -1.68 -11.02
C SER A 77 -7.71 -2.45 -10.10
N ILE A 78 -6.51 -1.90 -9.93
CA ILE A 78 -5.50 -2.40 -9.00
C ILE A 78 -5.19 -1.30 -8.00
N VAL A 79 -5.27 -1.61 -6.72
CA VAL A 79 -4.87 -0.71 -5.63
C VAL A 79 -3.68 -1.31 -4.91
N ILE A 80 -2.59 -0.56 -4.82
CA ILE A 80 -1.37 -0.97 -4.11
C ILE A 80 -1.23 -0.14 -2.83
N PHE A 81 -1.05 -0.80 -1.69
CA PHE A 81 -0.84 -0.15 -0.41
C PHE A 81 0.29 -0.84 0.35
N GLY A 82 1.48 -0.25 0.34
CA GLY A 82 2.68 -0.84 0.96
C GLY A 82 3.85 0.14 1.06
N GLY A 83 4.99 -0.35 1.54
CA GLY A 83 6.21 0.40 1.74
C GLY A 83 6.52 0.72 3.22
N THR A 84 5.54 0.61 4.13
CA THR A 84 5.77 0.81 5.57
C THR A 84 6.71 -0.25 6.15
N ASN A 85 6.70 -1.47 5.62
CA ASN A 85 7.57 -2.56 6.07
C ASN A 85 8.98 -2.46 5.48
N ASP A 86 9.14 -1.92 4.27
CA ASP A 86 10.46 -1.62 3.71
C ASP A 86 11.21 -0.63 4.61
N TYR A 87 10.51 0.38 5.13
CA TYR A 87 11.03 1.28 6.15
C TYR A 87 11.24 0.57 7.49
N GLY A 88 10.22 -0.13 8.01
CA GLY A 88 10.17 -0.62 9.39
C GLY A 88 11.19 -1.72 9.70
N HIS A 89 11.37 -2.65 8.78
CA HIS A 89 12.25 -3.82 8.95
C HIS A 89 12.81 -4.38 7.64
N GLY A 90 12.73 -3.61 6.55
CA GLY A 90 13.36 -4.00 5.29
C GLY A 90 14.88 -3.85 5.32
N THR A 91 15.60 -4.80 4.70
CA THR A 91 17.06 -4.81 4.57
C THR A 91 17.53 -4.52 3.14
N ALA A 92 16.63 -4.56 2.15
CA ALA A 92 16.94 -4.19 0.79
C ALA A 92 17.45 -2.74 0.72
N PRO A 93 18.55 -2.48 -0.01
CA PRO A 93 19.03 -1.11 -0.22
C PRO A 93 17.95 -0.22 -0.86
N ILE A 94 17.99 1.07 -0.56
CA ILE A 94 17.13 2.04 -1.27
C ILE A 94 17.42 2.04 -2.76
N GLY A 95 18.69 1.94 -3.15
CA GLY A 95 19.13 2.00 -4.54
C GLY A 95 19.07 3.39 -5.16
N ALA A 96 18.97 3.44 -6.48
CA ALA A 96 18.88 4.66 -7.28
C ALA A 96 17.71 4.58 -8.25
N PHE A 97 17.26 5.74 -8.75
CA PHE A 97 16.13 5.84 -9.68
C PHE A 97 16.31 4.99 -10.96
N GLU A 98 17.53 4.80 -11.40
CA GLU A 98 17.88 4.00 -12.59
C GLU A 98 17.79 2.50 -12.37
N ASP A 99 17.70 2.02 -11.14
CA ASP A 99 17.64 0.59 -10.83
C ASP A 99 16.37 -0.04 -11.40
N ARG A 100 16.51 -1.26 -11.93
CA ARG A 100 15.43 -2.03 -12.55
C ARG A 100 15.43 -3.49 -12.08
N SER A 101 15.97 -3.75 -10.88
CA SER A 101 15.95 -5.07 -10.24
C SER A 101 15.04 -5.05 -9.02
N GLU A 102 14.62 -6.22 -8.58
CA GLU A 102 13.75 -6.40 -7.40
C GLU A 102 14.50 -6.21 -6.07
N ASP A 103 15.83 -6.07 -6.11
CA ASP A 103 16.72 -6.14 -4.94
C ASP A 103 16.97 -4.77 -4.28
N THR A 104 16.46 -3.69 -4.85
CA THR A 104 16.48 -2.34 -4.27
C THR A 104 15.07 -1.77 -4.21
N TYR A 105 14.82 -0.82 -3.30
CA TYR A 105 13.49 -0.23 -3.14
C TYR A 105 13.02 0.52 -4.39
N TYR A 106 13.91 1.32 -5.02
CA TYR A 106 13.64 1.96 -6.31
C TYR A 106 13.36 0.93 -7.40
N GLY A 107 14.25 -0.03 -7.56
CA GLY A 107 14.15 -1.04 -8.62
C GLY A 107 12.88 -1.88 -8.47
N ALA A 108 12.53 -2.27 -7.25
CA ALA A 108 11.32 -3.05 -6.96
C ALA A 108 10.03 -2.30 -7.32
N TRP A 109 9.95 -0.97 -7.05
CA TRP A 109 8.83 -0.15 -7.51
C TRP A 109 8.74 -0.11 -9.04
N HIS A 110 9.88 0.04 -9.73
CA HIS A 110 9.90 -0.01 -11.20
C HIS A 110 9.45 -1.36 -11.75
N VAL A 111 9.92 -2.46 -11.17
CA VAL A 111 9.51 -3.82 -11.57
C VAL A 111 8.01 -4.02 -11.32
N LEU A 112 7.52 -3.63 -10.15
CA LEU A 112 6.12 -3.78 -9.77
C LEU A 112 5.19 -2.98 -10.70
N LEU A 113 5.42 -1.68 -10.86
CA LEU A 113 4.53 -0.82 -11.65
C LEU A 113 4.56 -1.19 -13.14
N ARG A 114 5.75 -1.42 -13.69
CA ARG A 114 5.86 -1.89 -15.07
C ARG A 114 5.13 -3.21 -15.29
N GLY A 115 5.35 -4.18 -14.40
CA GLY A 115 4.72 -5.49 -14.51
C GLY A 115 3.19 -5.43 -14.35
N LEU A 116 2.67 -4.55 -13.48
CA LEU A 116 1.23 -4.33 -13.36
C LEU A 116 0.64 -3.67 -14.61
N ILE A 117 1.30 -2.69 -15.19
CA ILE A 117 0.86 -2.04 -16.45
C ILE A 117 0.84 -3.06 -17.59
N GLU A 118 1.87 -3.90 -17.70
CA GLU A 118 1.93 -4.96 -18.72
C GLU A 118 0.86 -6.03 -18.52
N LYS A 119 0.56 -6.40 -17.27
CA LYS A 119 -0.46 -7.41 -16.94
C LYS A 119 -1.90 -6.88 -17.08
N TYR A 120 -2.13 -5.62 -16.73
CA TYR A 120 -3.46 -5.00 -16.69
C TYR A 120 -3.52 -3.70 -17.52
N PRO A 121 -3.34 -3.77 -18.85
CA PRO A 121 -3.17 -2.58 -19.68
C PRO A 121 -4.43 -1.68 -19.75
N GLU A 122 -5.60 -2.22 -19.41
CA GLU A 122 -6.87 -1.48 -19.43
C GLU A 122 -7.38 -1.12 -18.02
N ALA A 123 -6.73 -1.65 -16.96
CA ALA A 123 -7.16 -1.39 -15.59
C ALA A 123 -6.64 -0.05 -15.08
N VAL A 124 -7.41 0.56 -14.19
CA VAL A 124 -6.93 1.74 -13.44
C VAL A 124 -6.02 1.27 -12.30
N ILE A 125 -4.74 1.62 -12.37
CA ILE A 125 -3.76 1.31 -11.32
C ILE A 125 -3.63 2.53 -10.42
N VAL A 126 -3.71 2.33 -9.09
CA VAL A 126 -3.59 3.37 -8.07
C VAL A 126 -2.61 2.90 -6.99
N VAL A 127 -1.73 3.79 -6.58
CA VAL A 127 -0.85 3.56 -5.42
C VAL A 127 -1.30 4.44 -4.26
N MET A 128 -1.36 3.88 -3.06
CA MET A 128 -1.55 4.63 -1.81
C MET A 128 -0.21 4.75 -1.10
N THR A 129 0.14 5.95 -0.64
CA THR A 129 1.32 6.11 0.22
C THR A 129 1.08 5.44 1.58
N PRO A 130 2.14 4.96 2.27
CA PRO A 130 2.04 4.63 3.68
C PRO A 130 1.36 5.74 4.49
N LEU A 131 0.68 5.36 5.56
CA LEU A 131 0.20 6.30 6.59
C LEU A 131 1.37 6.81 7.44
N HIS A 132 1.15 7.91 8.16
CA HIS A 132 1.97 8.20 9.32
C HIS A 132 1.95 7.02 10.30
N ARG A 133 3.05 6.80 11.00
CA ARG A 133 3.17 5.78 12.04
C ARG A 133 4.04 6.31 13.20
N CYS A 134 3.87 5.75 14.37
CA CYS A 134 4.78 6.07 15.48
C CYS A 134 6.22 5.77 15.10
N MET A 135 7.13 6.64 15.55
CA MET A 135 8.59 6.52 15.34
C MET A 135 9.03 6.63 13.86
N GLU A 136 8.26 7.24 13.00
CA GLU A 136 8.56 7.35 11.56
C GLU A 136 9.80 8.19 11.22
N GLU A 137 10.24 9.04 12.16
CA GLU A 137 11.47 9.85 12.05
C GLU A 137 12.73 9.07 12.49
N VAL A 138 12.56 7.93 13.16
CA VAL A 138 13.70 7.08 13.54
C VAL A 138 14.31 6.49 12.27
N PRO A 139 15.64 6.56 12.11
CA PRO A 139 16.30 5.96 10.95
C PRO A 139 15.97 4.46 10.82
N SER A 140 15.58 4.03 9.63
CA SER A 140 15.32 2.62 9.33
C SER A 140 16.54 1.74 9.58
N ILE A 141 16.33 0.52 10.04
CA ILE A 141 17.41 -0.43 10.36
C ILE A 141 18.27 -0.72 9.13
N GLY A 142 17.65 -0.94 7.97
CA GLY A 142 18.38 -1.32 6.75
C GLY A 142 19.11 -0.18 6.05
N ASN A 143 18.57 1.04 6.07
CA ASN A 143 19.05 2.14 5.24
C ASN A 143 19.34 3.45 5.98
N GLY A 144 19.07 3.53 7.28
CA GLY A 144 19.32 4.72 8.07
C GLY A 144 18.51 5.95 7.62
N LYS A 145 17.30 5.76 7.06
CA LYS A 145 16.44 6.83 6.53
C LYS A 145 15.07 6.84 7.20
N PRO A 146 14.44 8.00 7.39
CA PRO A 146 13.06 8.10 7.90
C PRO A 146 12.04 7.62 6.86
N LEU A 147 10.82 7.31 7.30
CA LEU A 147 9.73 6.84 6.43
C LEU A 147 9.46 7.77 5.24
N LYS A 148 9.59 9.09 5.47
CA LYS A 148 9.35 10.10 4.42
C LYS A 148 10.18 9.86 3.16
N VAL A 149 11.42 9.38 3.29
CA VAL A 149 12.28 9.09 2.13
C VAL A 149 11.70 7.97 1.27
N TYR A 150 11.15 6.92 1.88
CA TYR A 150 10.48 5.83 1.16
C TYR A 150 9.23 6.29 0.42
N ILE A 151 8.47 7.22 1.04
CA ILE A 151 7.28 7.82 0.41
C ILE A 151 7.66 8.67 -0.79
N ASP A 152 8.72 9.48 -0.69
CA ASP A 152 9.17 10.33 -1.80
C ASP A 152 9.62 9.49 -3.00
N ILE A 153 10.33 8.39 -2.75
CA ILE A 153 10.74 7.43 -3.79
C ILE A 153 9.53 6.81 -4.48
N LEU A 154 8.56 6.32 -3.71
CA LEU A 154 7.31 5.78 -4.24
C LEU A 154 6.64 6.80 -5.18
N LYS A 155 6.51 8.05 -4.75
CA LYS A 155 5.86 9.11 -5.54
C LYS A 155 6.64 9.43 -6.81
N GLU A 156 7.96 9.49 -6.74
CA GLU A 156 8.84 9.73 -7.89
C GLU A 156 8.70 8.63 -8.95
N VAL A 157 8.68 7.36 -8.54
CA VAL A 157 8.50 6.25 -9.48
C VAL A 157 7.08 6.21 -10.04
N CYS A 158 6.05 6.51 -9.24
CA CYS A 158 4.68 6.62 -9.74
C CYS A 158 4.52 7.74 -10.78
N GLU A 159 5.15 8.90 -10.55
CA GLU A 159 5.17 10.01 -11.50
C GLU A 159 5.79 9.60 -12.84
N TYR A 160 6.91 8.87 -12.81
CA TYR A 160 7.56 8.36 -14.03
C TYR A 160 6.64 7.48 -14.88
N TYR A 161 5.79 6.65 -14.25
CA TYR A 161 4.84 5.78 -14.94
C TYR A 161 3.46 6.43 -15.16
N ALA A 162 3.27 7.68 -14.79
CA ALA A 162 1.98 8.38 -14.81
C ALA A 162 0.88 7.62 -14.02
N VAL A 163 1.25 6.95 -12.93
CA VAL A 163 0.33 6.22 -12.05
C VAL A 163 -0.19 7.17 -10.96
N PRO A 164 -1.52 7.35 -10.83
CA PRO A 164 -2.10 8.21 -9.81
C PRO A 164 -1.79 7.71 -8.39
N VAL A 165 -1.45 8.66 -7.51
CA VAL A 165 -1.12 8.38 -6.10
C VAL A 165 -2.14 9.03 -5.18
N LEU A 166 -2.80 8.21 -4.34
CA LEU A 166 -3.53 8.70 -3.18
C LEU A 166 -2.53 8.91 -2.03
N ASP A 167 -2.17 10.16 -1.78
CA ASP A 167 -1.23 10.52 -0.72
C ASP A 167 -1.91 10.49 0.67
N LEU A 168 -2.00 9.29 1.25
CA LEU A 168 -2.55 9.10 2.60
C LEU A 168 -1.61 9.65 3.69
N TYR A 169 -0.32 9.70 3.45
CA TYR A 169 0.62 10.34 4.37
C TYR A 169 0.23 11.81 4.60
N ALA A 170 -0.04 12.53 3.53
CA ALA A 170 -0.40 13.94 3.62
C ALA A 170 -1.90 14.17 3.95
N THR A 171 -2.81 13.25 3.60
CA THR A 171 -4.24 13.56 3.55
C THR A 171 -5.14 12.59 4.32
N SER A 172 -4.61 11.55 4.97
CA SER A 172 -5.42 10.58 5.72
C SER A 172 -6.17 11.22 6.89
N GLY A 173 -5.56 12.17 7.59
CA GLY A 173 -6.03 12.69 8.87
C GLY A 173 -5.62 11.81 10.06
N ILE A 174 -4.73 10.83 9.85
CA ILE A 174 -4.19 9.94 10.88
C ILE A 174 -2.74 10.31 11.15
N GLN A 175 -2.47 10.96 12.27
CA GLN A 175 -1.13 11.23 12.78
C GLN A 175 -1.02 10.65 14.20
N PRO A 176 -0.45 9.43 14.36
CA PRO A 176 -0.49 8.71 15.64
C PRO A 176 0.43 9.30 16.74
N ASP A 177 1.30 10.24 16.41
CA ASP A 177 2.06 10.98 17.41
C ASP A 177 1.18 11.96 18.19
N VAL A 178 -0.03 12.26 17.69
CA VAL A 178 -1.08 12.97 18.43
C VAL A 178 -1.90 11.95 19.23
N PRO A 179 -1.83 11.89 20.56
CA PRO A 179 -2.39 10.80 21.36
C PRO A 179 -3.87 10.50 21.09
N VAL A 180 -4.71 11.52 21.00
CA VAL A 180 -6.15 11.32 20.71
C VAL A 180 -6.40 10.72 19.33
N ILE A 181 -5.58 11.03 18.33
CA ILE A 181 -5.67 10.45 16.98
C ILE A 181 -5.23 8.98 17.01
N ARG A 182 -4.15 8.68 17.73
CA ARG A 182 -3.68 7.30 17.91
C ARG A 182 -4.75 6.44 18.59
N GLU A 183 -5.27 6.87 19.72
CA GLU A 183 -6.33 6.14 20.44
C GLU A 183 -7.58 5.91 19.59
N THR A 184 -7.95 6.89 18.77
CA THR A 184 -9.15 6.83 17.94
C THR A 184 -8.99 5.94 16.71
N TYR A 185 -7.85 5.98 16.03
CA TYR A 185 -7.70 5.41 14.69
C TYR A 185 -6.61 4.33 14.55
N MET A 186 -5.56 4.37 15.38
CA MET A 186 -4.36 3.54 15.20
C MET A 186 -3.70 3.22 16.55
N PRO A 187 -4.38 2.45 17.44
CA PRO A 187 -3.96 2.31 18.84
C PRO A 187 -2.55 1.77 19.07
N ASP A 188 -2.05 0.91 18.21
CA ASP A 188 -0.69 0.37 18.28
C ASP A 188 0.36 1.27 17.59
N GLY A 189 -0.09 2.35 16.96
CA GLY A 189 0.76 3.31 16.24
C GLY A 189 1.17 2.86 14.83
N ILE A 190 0.64 1.75 14.31
CA ILE A 190 0.96 1.18 12.99
C ILE A 190 -0.29 0.74 12.23
N HIS A 191 -1.19 -0.01 12.91
CA HIS A 191 -2.34 -0.64 12.27
C HIS A 191 -3.63 0.11 12.58
N PRO A 192 -4.34 0.60 11.53
CA PRO A 192 -5.64 1.25 11.72
C PRO A 192 -6.67 0.28 12.28
N ASN A 193 -7.40 0.72 13.32
CA ASN A 193 -8.57 0.01 13.81
C ASN A 193 -9.77 0.18 12.87
N ASN A 194 -10.98 -0.26 13.26
CA ASN A 194 -12.19 -0.12 12.43
C ASN A 194 -12.46 1.32 12.00
N ALA A 195 -12.24 2.30 12.88
CA ALA A 195 -12.46 3.71 12.56
C ALA A 195 -11.41 4.23 11.57
N GLY A 196 -10.14 3.85 11.75
CA GLY A 196 -9.06 4.17 10.80
C GLY A 196 -9.29 3.54 9.43
N ASN A 197 -9.72 2.27 9.37
CA ASN A 197 -10.06 1.61 8.10
C ASN A 197 -11.22 2.29 7.37
N ARG A 198 -12.26 2.75 8.07
CA ARG A 198 -13.36 3.52 7.46
C ARG A 198 -12.86 4.85 6.88
N LEU A 199 -11.93 5.50 7.55
CA LEU A 199 -11.35 6.75 7.07
C LEU A 199 -10.53 6.51 5.79
N ILE A 200 -9.70 5.45 5.75
CA ILE A 200 -8.98 5.03 4.54
C ILE A 200 -9.97 4.72 3.40
N ALA A 201 -11.00 3.93 3.68
CA ALA A 201 -12.04 3.60 2.70
C ALA A 201 -12.68 4.85 2.10
N SER A 202 -13.07 5.82 2.94
CA SER A 202 -13.66 7.09 2.50
C SER A 202 -12.71 7.88 1.58
N ARG A 203 -11.40 7.98 1.93
CA ARG A 203 -10.40 8.66 1.11
C ARG A 203 -10.22 7.96 -0.24
N LEU A 204 -10.08 6.63 -0.23
CA LEU A 204 -9.89 5.86 -1.46
C LEU A 204 -11.12 5.89 -2.36
N MET A 205 -12.33 5.77 -1.82
CA MET A 205 -13.57 5.90 -2.60
C MET A 205 -13.68 7.27 -3.28
N GLY A 206 -13.39 8.34 -2.55
CA GLY A 206 -13.38 9.69 -3.11
C GLY A 206 -12.36 9.84 -4.24
N PHE A 207 -11.17 9.32 -4.04
CA PHE A 207 -10.09 9.35 -5.02
C PHE A 207 -10.44 8.55 -6.27
N LEU A 208 -10.87 7.30 -6.15
CA LEU A 208 -11.27 6.46 -7.27
C LEU A 208 -12.44 7.05 -8.08
N LYS A 209 -13.42 7.68 -7.41
CA LYS A 209 -14.53 8.35 -8.10
C LYS A 209 -14.10 9.60 -8.89
N ALA A 210 -12.98 10.22 -8.52
CA ALA A 210 -12.44 11.39 -9.19
C ALA A 210 -11.59 11.06 -10.45
N LEU A 211 -11.13 9.82 -10.59
CA LEU A 211 -10.48 9.28 -11.79
C LEU A 211 -11.52 8.88 -12.84
#